data_e0d177ed12c20c232c602dd8270452e7
#
_entry.id   e0d177ed12c20c232c602dd8270452e7
#
_cell.length_a   1.000
_cell.length_b   1.000
_cell.length_c   1.000
_cell.angle_alpha   90.00
_cell.angle_beta   90.00
_cell.angle_gamma   90.00
#
_symmetry.space_group_name_H-M   'P 1'
#
loop_
_entity.id
_entity.type
_entity.pdbx_description
1 polymer ?
#
loop_
_entity_poly.entity_id
_entity_poly.type
_entity_poly.pdbx_seq_one_letter_code
_entity_poly.pdbx_strand_id
1 'polypeptide(L)'
;MAMDNRRRGQRPRRDEAGAPKAIFRQQVSRNHEDEPEEKPLSQLHGRALERALQEKFPKRVWQPSVMLVPNPVVMLSSGGGKSGYPANIITVAWAGIVNTDPPMISVSLRPERYSHEIISATKEFVVNIPTVSLVKAVDWCGMKSGREVDKFAEMKLTALPSEQVSCPLIAECPVNIECKLVKSIPLGSHDMFLAKIVSVQVSDNAIDKKGRFRVELAEVLGYAHGEYHELGHRIGMFGFSVRKHK
;
A
#
# COMPACT_ATOMS: atom_id res chain seq x y z
N MET A 1 6.22 60.17 -34.35
CA MET A 1 5.14 59.43 -35.00
C MET A 1 4.95 58.16 -34.20
N ALA A 2 4.01 58.14 -33.20
CA ALA A 2 2.58 57.81 -33.29
C ALA A 2 2.42 56.36 -33.82
N MET A 3 1.85 55.42 -33.11
CA MET A 3 0.65 55.21 -32.24
C MET A 3 0.82 53.81 -31.60
N ASP A 4 0.74 53.62 -30.33
CA ASP A 4 -0.43 53.29 -29.49
C ASP A 4 -1.38 52.22 -30.08
N ASN A 5 -1.44 51.07 -29.45
CA ASN A 5 -2.70 50.41 -29.20
C ASN A 5 -2.65 49.36 -28.10
N ARG A 6 -3.21 49.74 -26.96
CA ARG A 6 -3.56 48.87 -25.81
C ARG A 6 -4.72 47.96 -26.23
N ARG A 7 -4.63 46.66 -25.97
CA ARG A 7 -5.82 45.83 -25.75
C ARG A 7 -5.65 45.02 -24.48
N ARG A 8 -6.33 45.47 -23.44
CA ARG A 8 -6.63 44.69 -22.24
C ARG A 8 -7.60 43.59 -22.60
N GLY A 9 -7.19 42.34 -22.53
CA GLY A 9 -8.09 41.18 -22.59
C GLY A 9 -8.63 40.89 -21.19
N GLN A 10 -9.93 41.09 -21.03
CA GLN A 10 -10.71 40.76 -19.85
C GLN A 10 -10.68 39.27 -19.57
N ARG A 11 -10.44 38.88 -18.31
CA ARG A 11 -10.67 37.52 -17.82
C ARG A 11 -12.18 37.25 -17.81
N PRO A 12 -12.66 36.09 -18.29
CA PRO A 12 -14.05 35.72 -18.12
C PRO A 12 -14.36 35.40 -16.65
N ARG A 13 -15.50 35.92 -16.20
CA ARG A 13 -16.08 35.67 -14.88
C ARG A 13 -16.42 34.17 -14.79
N ARG A 14 -16.13 33.55 -13.64
CA ARG A 14 -16.63 32.22 -13.27
C ARG A 14 -18.14 32.34 -13.09
N ASP A 15 -18.91 31.73 -13.97
CA ASP A 15 -20.33 31.53 -13.76
C ASP A 15 -20.53 30.40 -12.75
N GLU A 16 -21.37 30.67 -11.76
CA GLU A 16 -21.83 29.71 -10.77
C GLU A 16 -22.64 28.63 -11.47
N ALA A 17 -22.01 27.44 -11.67
CA ALA A 17 -22.74 26.27 -12.13
C ALA A 17 -23.50 25.68 -10.96
N GLY A 18 -24.83 25.82 -11.03
CA GLY A 18 -25.77 25.33 -10.04
C GLY A 18 -25.66 23.81 -9.82
N ALA A 19 -25.92 23.41 -8.58
CA ALA A 19 -26.05 22.02 -8.15
C ALA A 19 -27.05 21.25 -9.05
N PRO A 20 -26.79 19.98 -9.36
CA PRO A 20 -27.71 19.18 -10.14
C PRO A 20 -29.04 18.99 -9.40
N LYS A 21 -30.10 19.44 -10.02
CA LYS A 21 -31.49 19.24 -9.54
C LYS A 21 -31.74 17.76 -9.39
N ALA A 22 -32.11 17.35 -8.17
CA ALA A 22 -32.60 16.01 -7.87
C ALA A 22 -33.79 15.70 -8.81
N ILE A 23 -33.61 14.74 -9.69
CA ILE A 23 -34.70 14.19 -10.51
C ILE A 23 -35.57 13.36 -9.55
N PHE A 24 -36.70 13.91 -9.14
CA PHE A 24 -37.76 13.18 -8.49
C PHE A 24 -38.23 12.07 -9.45
N ARG A 25 -37.82 10.82 -9.22
CA ARG A 25 -38.44 9.66 -9.81
C ARG A 25 -39.86 9.56 -9.23
N GLN A 26 -40.84 9.84 -10.05
CA GLN A 26 -42.24 9.43 -9.76
C GLN A 26 -42.24 7.94 -9.45
N GLN A 27 -42.61 7.61 -8.23
CA GLN A 27 -42.95 6.25 -7.84
C GLN A 27 -44.19 5.87 -8.65
N VAL A 28 -44.00 5.10 -9.70
CA VAL A 28 -45.03 4.33 -10.34
C VAL A 28 -45.39 3.26 -9.30
N SER A 29 -46.59 3.38 -8.69
CA SER A 29 -47.18 2.34 -7.88
C SER A 29 -47.38 1.09 -8.77
N ARG A 30 -46.43 0.17 -8.70
CA ARG A 30 -46.62 -1.20 -9.21
C ARG A 30 -47.52 -1.90 -8.19
N ASN A 31 -48.68 -2.31 -8.62
CA ASN A 31 -49.55 -3.21 -7.89
C ASN A 31 -48.72 -4.43 -7.49
N HIS A 32 -48.61 -4.67 -6.20
CA HIS A 32 -48.14 -5.93 -5.61
C HIS A 32 -49.18 -7.01 -5.86
N GLU A 33 -49.23 -7.55 -7.09
CA GLU A 33 -49.93 -8.79 -7.37
C GLU A 33 -48.86 -9.90 -7.34
N ASP A 34 -48.97 -10.74 -6.28
CA ASP A 34 -48.44 -12.10 -6.12
C ASP A 34 -47.07 -12.40 -6.74
N GLU A 35 -46.00 -11.76 -6.24
CA GLU A 35 -44.67 -12.40 -6.35
C GLU A 35 -44.69 -13.64 -5.44
N PRO A 36 -44.41 -14.85 -5.95
CA PRO A 36 -44.38 -16.05 -5.13
C PRO A 36 -43.36 -15.85 -4.02
N GLU A 37 -43.77 -16.03 -2.75
CA GLU A 37 -42.87 -15.92 -1.58
C GLU A 37 -41.63 -16.81 -1.82
N GLU A 38 -40.47 -16.18 -2.07
CA GLU A 38 -39.22 -16.90 -2.21
C GLU A 38 -38.93 -17.64 -0.89
N LYS A 39 -38.89 -18.97 -0.95
CA LYS A 39 -38.52 -19.79 0.21
C LYS A 39 -37.17 -19.33 0.77
N PRO A 40 -37.09 -19.08 2.09
CA PRO A 40 -35.80 -18.68 2.69
C PRO A 40 -34.74 -19.77 2.46
N LEU A 41 -33.46 -19.37 2.26
CA LEU A 41 -32.36 -20.29 1.95
C LEU A 41 -32.26 -21.48 2.92
N SER A 42 -32.66 -21.29 4.18
CA SER A 42 -32.70 -22.34 5.22
C SER A 42 -33.69 -23.49 4.93
N GLN A 43 -34.63 -23.29 4.03
CA GLN A 43 -35.64 -24.29 3.64
C GLN A 43 -35.34 -24.95 2.28
N LEU A 44 -34.30 -24.50 1.59
CA LEU A 44 -33.89 -25.08 0.32
C LEU A 44 -32.81 -26.16 0.52
N HIS A 45 -32.90 -27.21 -0.31
CA HIS A 45 -31.94 -28.32 -0.27
C HIS A 45 -31.49 -28.71 -1.69
N GLY A 46 -30.32 -29.36 -1.80
CA GLY A 46 -29.76 -29.87 -3.04
C GLY A 46 -29.63 -28.80 -4.12
N ARG A 47 -29.99 -29.14 -5.37
CA ARG A 47 -29.82 -28.24 -6.54
C ARG A 47 -30.60 -26.91 -6.42
N ALA A 48 -31.72 -26.90 -5.71
CA ALA A 48 -32.50 -25.66 -5.51
C ALA A 48 -31.73 -24.67 -4.63
N LEU A 49 -31.09 -25.16 -3.57
CA LEU A 49 -30.24 -24.34 -2.71
C LEU A 49 -28.99 -23.83 -3.48
N GLU A 50 -28.34 -24.70 -4.25
CA GLU A 50 -27.17 -24.32 -5.06
C GLU A 50 -27.52 -23.20 -6.04
N ARG A 51 -28.64 -23.31 -6.75
CA ARG A 51 -29.11 -22.31 -7.70
C ARG A 51 -29.41 -20.98 -7.00
N ALA A 52 -30.19 -21.01 -5.90
CA ALA A 52 -30.51 -19.81 -5.13
C ALA A 52 -29.25 -19.13 -4.54
N LEU A 53 -28.26 -19.90 -4.09
CA LEU A 53 -26.97 -19.37 -3.64
C LEU A 53 -26.17 -18.73 -4.77
N GLN A 54 -26.18 -19.33 -5.96
CA GLN A 54 -25.47 -18.79 -7.11
C GLN A 54 -26.14 -17.52 -7.66
N GLU A 55 -27.46 -17.43 -7.63
CA GLU A 55 -28.20 -16.23 -7.98
C GLU A 55 -27.97 -15.10 -6.95
N LYS A 56 -27.96 -15.42 -5.67
CA LYS A 56 -27.75 -14.47 -4.58
C LYS A 56 -26.29 -14.01 -4.44
N PHE A 57 -25.34 -14.90 -4.69
CA PHE A 57 -23.89 -14.65 -4.54
C PHE A 57 -23.14 -15.09 -5.81
N PRO A 58 -23.34 -14.42 -6.95
CA PRO A 58 -22.73 -14.83 -8.20
C PRO A 58 -21.21 -14.73 -8.12
N LYS A 59 -20.51 -15.86 -8.38
CA LYS A 59 -19.05 -15.93 -8.41
C LYS A 59 -18.59 -16.55 -9.72
N ARG A 60 -17.47 -16.03 -10.24
CA ARG A 60 -16.76 -16.61 -11.39
C ARG A 60 -15.52 -17.33 -10.93
N VAL A 61 -15.25 -18.50 -11.47
CA VAL A 61 -13.97 -19.20 -11.26
C VAL A 61 -12.93 -18.59 -12.17
N TRP A 62 -11.81 -18.18 -11.60
CA TRP A 62 -10.65 -17.67 -12.32
C TRP A 62 -9.49 -18.68 -12.21
N GLN A 63 -8.52 -18.53 -13.12
CA GLN A 63 -7.25 -19.25 -12.99
C GLN A 63 -6.52 -18.80 -11.71
N PRO A 64 -5.70 -19.68 -11.10
CA PRO A 64 -4.90 -19.31 -9.94
C PRO A 64 -4.10 -18.05 -10.18
N SER A 65 -4.25 -17.07 -9.29
CA SER A 65 -3.63 -15.76 -9.41
C SER A 65 -3.37 -15.13 -8.02
N VAL A 66 -2.56 -14.07 -8.00
CA VAL A 66 -2.14 -13.38 -6.77
C VAL A 66 -3.18 -12.34 -6.33
N MET A 67 -4.31 -12.82 -5.80
CA MET A 67 -5.50 -12.01 -5.46
C MET A 67 -5.57 -11.53 -4.01
N LEU A 68 -4.52 -11.72 -3.22
CA LEU A 68 -4.49 -11.19 -1.85
C LEU A 68 -4.29 -9.67 -1.89
N VAL A 69 -5.32 -8.91 -1.60
CA VAL A 69 -5.32 -7.44 -1.62
C VAL A 69 -6.09 -6.88 -0.42
N PRO A 70 -5.75 -5.69 0.07
CA PRO A 70 -4.58 -4.88 -0.29
C PRO A 70 -3.28 -5.45 0.28
N ASN A 71 -2.17 -5.29 -0.43
CA ASN A 71 -0.84 -5.55 0.11
C ASN A 71 -0.22 -4.26 0.62
N PRO A 72 0.67 -4.32 1.64
CA PRO A 72 1.52 -3.17 1.92
C PRO A 72 2.42 -2.90 0.72
N VAL A 73 2.69 -1.64 0.42
CA VAL A 73 3.77 -1.27 -0.49
C VAL A 73 4.88 -0.63 0.31
N VAL A 74 6.11 -1.13 0.16
CA VAL A 74 7.24 -0.68 0.96
C VAL A 74 8.45 -0.40 0.05
N MET A 75 9.32 0.50 0.50
CA MET A 75 10.60 0.78 -0.15
C MET A 75 11.70 0.12 0.68
N LEU A 76 12.41 -0.88 0.10
CA LEU A 76 13.55 -1.49 0.76
C LEU A 76 14.81 -0.71 0.40
N SER A 77 15.53 -0.20 1.39
CA SER A 77 16.89 0.28 1.22
C SER A 77 17.90 -0.79 1.61
N SER A 78 19.00 -0.87 0.88
CA SER A 78 20.08 -1.85 1.06
C SER A 78 21.40 -1.27 0.53
N GLY A 79 22.52 -1.85 0.94
CA GLY A 79 23.84 -1.33 0.58
C GLY A 79 24.17 -0.04 1.34
N GLY A 80 25.15 0.72 0.88
CA GLY A 80 25.67 1.90 1.57
C GLY A 80 26.61 1.59 2.74
N GLY A 81 27.03 2.61 3.45
CA GLY A 81 27.95 2.48 4.59
C GLY A 81 29.24 1.74 4.23
N LYS A 82 29.57 0.71 5.02
CA LYS A 82 30.75 -0.15 4.81
C LYS A 82 30.46 -1.44 4.03
N SER A 83 29.31 -1.55 3.37
CA SER A 83 28.85 -2.79 2.74
C SER A 83 29.62 -3.19 1.46
N GLY A 84 30.37 -2.28 0.86
CA GLY A 84 30.98 -2.47 -0.46
C GLY A 84 30.04 -2.26 -1.64
N TYR A 85 28.76 -2.01 -1.38
CA TYR A 85 27.71 -1.72 -2.37
C TYR A 85 27.24 -0.27 -2.25
N PRO A 86 26.85 0.40 -3.33
CA PRO A 86 26.17 1.69 -3.23
C PRO A 86 24.81 1.53 -2.51
N ALA A 87 24.35 2.59 -1.87
CA ALA A 87 23.00 2.63 -1.32
C ALA A 87 21.98 2.49 -2.46
N ASN A 88 21.00 1.61 -2.28
CA ASN A 88 20.00 1.33 -3.31
C ASN A 88 18.62 1.18 -2.70
N ILE A 89 17.59 1.44 -3.50
CA ILE A 89 16.17 1.32 -3.13
C ILE A 89 15.46 0.42 -4.12
N ILE A 90 14.54 -0.43 -3.62
CA ILE A 90 13.57 -1.15 -4.44
C ILE A 90 12.19 -1.10 -3.80
N THR A 91 11.14 -0.95 -4.61
CA THR A 91 9.76 -1.05 -4.16
C THR A 91 9.28 -2.49 -4.21
N VAL A 92 8.62 -2.93 -3.13
CA VAL A 92 8.12 -4.29 -2.95
C VAL A 92 6.69 -4.25 -2.40
N ALA A 93 5.82 -5.09 -2.97
CA ALA A 93 4.48 -5.33 -2.43
C ALA A 93 4.34 -6.72 -1.79
N TRP A 94 5.28 -7.63 -2.06
CA TRP A 94 5.31 -8.94 -1.41
C TRP A 94 6.11 -8.86 -0.10
N ALA A 95 5.48 -8.25 0.94
CA ALA A 95 6.04 -8.07 2.27
C ALA A 95 4.97 -8.35 3.35
N GLY A 96 5.38 -8.86 4.51
CA GLY A 96 4.45 -9.12 5.60
C GLY A 96 5.14 -9.52 6.89
N ILE A 97 4.50 -9.23 8.03
CA ILE A 97 4.91 -9.71 9.34
C ILE A 97 4.63 -11.21 9.41
N VAL A 98 5.61 -12.00 9.85
CA VAL A 98 5.50 -13.46 9.91
C VAL A 98 5.63 -14.02 11.33
N ASN A 99 6.16 -13.25 12.28
CA ASN A 99 6.30 -13.67 13.67
C ASN A 99 6.31 -12.45 14.61
N THR A 100 5.82 -12.60 15.83
CA THR A 100 5.75 -11.53 16.84
C THR A 100 6.85 -11.62 17.89
N ASP A 101 7.30 -12.81 18.25
CA ASP A 101 8.35 -13.02 19.24
C ASP A 101 9.27 -14.20 18.84
N PRO A 102 10.51 -13.92 18.38
CA PRO A 102 11.04 -12.61 18.06
C PRO A 102 10.30 -11.95 16.89
N PRO A 103 10.26 -10.61 16.77
CA PRO A 103 9.59 -9.93 15.67
C PRO A 103 10.30 -10.20 14.35
N MET A 104 9.56 -10.71 13.36
CA MET A 104 10.10 -11.08 12.05
C MET A 104 9.21 -10.63 10.91
N ILE A 105 9.85 -10.33 9.78
CA ILE A 105 9.20 -9.93 8.52
C ILE A 105 9.70 -10.82 7.38
N SER A 106 8.85 -11.04 6.37
CA SER A 106 9.25 -11.57 5.07
C SER A 106 9.16 -10.51 4.01
N VAL A 107 10.09 -10.54 3.04
CA VAL A 107 10.01 -9.81 1.78
C VAL A 107 10.42 -10.75 0.65
N SER A 108 9.72 -10.70 -0.48
CA SER A 108 10.05 -11.56 -1.62
C SER A 108 10.56 -10.71 -2.79
N LEU A 109 11.74 -11.05 -3.29
CA LEU A 109 12.43 -10.37 -4.37
C LEU A 109 12.75 -11.34 -5.51
N ARG A 110 12.66 -10.85 -6.74
CA ARG A 110 13.14 -11.61 -7.89
C ARG A 110 14.68 -11.65 -7.90
N PRO A 111 15.31 -12.80 -8.21
CA PRO A 111 16.78 -12.96 -8.21
C PRO A 111 17.52 -11.97 -9.12
N GLU A 112 16.92 -11.54 -10.23
CA GLU A 112 17.51 -10.59 -11.18
C GLU A 112 17.58 -9.14 -10.66
N ARG A 113 16.88 -8.81 -9.57
CA ARG A 113 16.88 -7.46 -9.02
C ARG A 113 18.17 -7.16 -8.27
N TYR A 114 18.74 -5.96 -8.48
CA TYR A 114 19.99 -5.54 -7.84
C TYR A 114 19.93 -5.59 -6.31
N SER A 115 18.81 -5.21 -5.72
CA SER A 115 18.62 -5.32 -4.26
C SER A 115 18.67 -6.77 -3.75
N HIS A 116 18.30 -7.76 -4.57
CA HIS A 116 18.42 -9.17 -4.20
C HIS A 116 19.89 -9.55 -4.01
N GLU A 117 20.76 -9.15 -4.94
CA GLU A 117 22.23 -9.35 -4.84
C GLU A 117 22.77 -8.70 -3.58
N ILE A 118 22.48 -7.39 -3.38
CA ILE A 118 22.97 -6.62 -2.24
C ILE A 118 22.54 -7.27 -0.92
N ILE A 119 21.24 -7.57 -0.74
CA ILE A 119 20.72 -8.15 0.50
C ILE A 119 21.29 -9.55 0.72
N SER A 120 21.46 -10.35 -0.34
CA SER A 120 22.07 -11.67 -0.23
C SER A 120 23.52 -11.61 0.23
N ALA A 121 24.27 -10.59 -0.15
CA ALA A 121 25.66 -10.37 0.26
C ALA A 121 25.76 -9.76 1.67
N THR A 122 25.04 -8.67 1.92
CA THR A 122 25.16 -7.87 3.16
C THR A 122 24.36 -8.44 4.34
N LYS A 123 23.33 -9.23 4.07
CA LYS A 123 22.40 -9.79 5.06
C LYS A 123 21.61 -8.73 5.85
N GLU A 124 21.52 -7.52 5.31
CA GLU A 124 20.89 -6.36 5.96
C GLU A 124 20.03 -5.58 4.97
N PHE A 125 18.92 -5.03 5.45
CA PHE A 125 18.07 -4.10 4.71
C PHE A 125 17.17 -3.31 5.68
N VAL A 126 16.60 -2.20 5.20
CA VAL A 126 15.57 -1.45 5.93
C VAL A 126 14.28 -1.48 5.11
N VAL A 127 13.17 -1.75 5.79
CA VAL A 127 11.83 -1.60 5.23
C VAL A 127 11.33 -0.21 5.59
N ASN A 128 11.20 0.66 4.59
CA ASN A 128 10.72 2.02 4.76
C ASN A 128 9.26 2.07 4.28
N ILE A 129 8.34 2.51 5.14
CA ILE A 129 6.91 2.62 4.83
C ILE A 129 6.65 4.00 4.21
N PRO A 130 6.32 4.08 2.91
CA PRO A 130 6.14 5.37 2.24
C PRO A 130 4.78 6.00 2.52
N THR A 131 4.71 7.32 2.36
CA THR A 131 3.47 8.11 2.38
C THR A 131 2.87 8.24 0.99
N VAL A 132 1.61 8.71 0.92
CA VAL A 132 0.91 9.06 -0.34
C VAL A 132 1.73 10.05 -1.17
N SER A 133 2.39 11.02 -0.52
CA SER A 133 3.22 12.02 -1.21
C SER A 133 4.43 11.41 -1.94
N LEU A 134 4.88 10.23 -1.53
CA LEU A 134 6.00 9.51 -2.13
C LEU A 134 5.59 8.57 -3.27
N VAL A 135 4.32 8.49 -3.67
CA VAL A 135 3.83 7.51 -4.66
C VAL A 135 4.65 7.50 -5.95
N LYS A 136 5.07 8.67 -6.44
CA LYS A 136 5.94 8.75 -7.64
C LYS A 136 7.30 8.09 -7.42
N ALA A 137 7.92 8.30 -6.26
CA ALA A 137 9.21 7.67 -5.92
C ALA A 137 9.04 6.15 -5.71
N VAL A 138 7.92 5.74 -5.10
CA VAL A 138 7.55 4.34 -4.93
C VAL A 138 7.49 3.63 -6.28
N ASP A 139 6.72 4.14 -7.23
CA ASP A 139 6.59 3.56 -8.57
C ASP A 139 7.94 3.53 -9.30
N TRP A 140 8.61 4.66 -9.36
CA TRP A 140 9.87 4.81 -10.07
C TRP A 140 10.98 3.90 -9.53
N CYS A 141 11.14 3.79 -8.21
CA CYS A 141 12.12 2.91 -7.57
C CYS A 141 11.83 1.42 -7.81
N GLY A 142 10.58 1.05 -8.05
CA GLY A 142 10.18 -0.30 -8.45
C GLY A 142 10.56 -0.64 -9.89
N MET A 143 10.56 0.35 -10.78
CA MET A 143 10.77 0.17 -12.22
C MET A 143 12.24 0.26 -12.65
N LYS A 144 13.00 1.23 -12.11
CA LYS A 144 14.39 1.47 -12.50
C LYS A 144 15.37 0.55 -11.76
N SER A 145 16.50 0.25 -12.40
CA SER A 145 17.58 -0.53 -11.80
C SER A 145 18.59 0.34 -11.09
N GLY A 146 18.97 0.00 -9.85
CA GLY A 146 20.07 0.68 -9.14
C GLY A 146 21.47 0.37 -9.66
N ARG A 147 21.58 -0.54 -10.65
CA ARG A 147 22.84 -0.70 -11.40
C ARG A 147 23.10 0.44 -12.40
N GLU A 148 22.03 1.16 -12.78
CA GLU A 148 22.08 2.20 -13.81
C GLU A 148 21.99 3.61 -13.23
N VAL A 149 21.30 3.76 -12.09
CA VAL A 149 20.96 5.07 -11.53
C VAL A 149 21.09 5.09 -10.00
N ASP A 150 21.49 6.25 -9.46
CA ASP A 150 21.37 6.52 -8.02
C ASP A 150 19.93 6.95 -7.70
N LYS A 151 19.19 6.06 -7.06
CA LYS A 151 17.76 6.27 -6.77
C LYS A 151 17.50 7.29 -5.66
N PHE A 152 18.44 7.45 -4.72
CA PHE A 152 18.33 8.51 -3.72
C PHE A 152 18.44 9.89 -4.38
N ALA A 153 19.45 10.08 -5.24
CA ALA A 153 19.67 11.33 -5.95
C ALA A 153 18.51 11.65 -6.93
N GLU A 154 18.12 10.69 -7.78
CA GLU A 154 17.10 10.90 -8.80
C GLU A 154 15.70 11.23 -8.21
N MET A 155 15.34 10.57 -7.12
CA MET A 155 14.05 10.81 -6.45
C MET A 155 14.14 11.87 -5.35
N LYS A 156 15.34 12.48 -5.15
CA LYS A 156 15.61 13.50 -4.12
C LYS A 156 15.22 13.02 -2.72
N LEU A 157 15.51 11.75 -2.43
CA LEU A 157 15.29 11.13 -1.14
C LEU A 157 16.52 11.33 -0.26
N THR A 158 16.29 11.54 1.03
CA THR A 158 17.34 11.76 2.01
C THR A 158 17.72 10.45 2.68
N ALA A 159 19.01 10.06 2.53
CA ALA A 159 19.55 8.91 3.22
C ALA A 159 19.97 9.30 4.66
N LEU A 160 19.36 8.69 5.67
CA LEU A 160 19.76 8.82 7.08
C LEU A 160 20.47 7.56 7.56
N PRO A 161 21.41 7.67 8.51
CA PRO A 161 22.05 6.50 9.10
C PRO A 161 21.04 5.67 9.90
N SER A 162 21.19 4.36 9.82
CA SER A 162 20.48 3.38 10.65
C SER A 162 21.16 3.18 12.00
N GLU A 163 20.46 2.63 12.99
CA GLU A 163 20.98 2.33 14.34
C GLU A 163 21.68 0.97 14.41
N GLN A 164 21.12 -0.06 13.76
CA GLN A 164 21.51 -1.46 13.94
C GLN A 164 22.03 -2.14 12.66
N VAL A 165 21.87 -1.49 11.50
CA VAL A 165 22.31 -2.00 10.20
C VAL A 165 23.13 -0.95 9.46
N SER A 166 23.89 -1.36 8.42
CA SER A 166 24.77 -0.42 7.66
C SER A 166 24.04 0.34 6.56
N CYS A 167 22.92 -0.18 6.08
CA CYS A 167 22.15 0.45 5.01
C CYS A 167 21.32 1.63 5.53
N PRO A 168 21.10 2.69 4.73
CA PRO A 168 20.45 3.90 5.18
C PRO A 168 18.94 3.74 5.29
N LEU A 169 18.31 4.56 6.15
CA LEU A 169 16.88 4.85 6.16
C LEU A 169 16.52 5.83 5.03
N ILE A 170 15.25 5.88 4.67
CA ILE A 170 14.67 6.95 3.84
C ILE A 170 13.96 7.92 4.80
N ALA A 171 14.49 9.14 4.94
CA ALA A 171 14.04 10.12 5.92
C ALA A 171 12.57 10.52 5.75
N GLU A 172 12.09 10.57 4.51
CA GLU A 172 10.72 10.97 4.15
C GLU A 172 9.67 9.91 4.50
N CYS A 173 10.11 8.69 4.85
CA CYS A 173 9.22 7.61 5.27
C CYS A 173 8.94 7.69 6.78
N PRO A 174 7.68 7.74 7.23
CA PRO A 174 7.35 7.91 8.65
C PRO A 174 7.69 6.71 9.52
N VAL A 175 7.94 5.55 8.96
CA VAL A 175 8.35 4.34 9.68
C VAL A 175 9.47 3.65 8.90
N ASN A 176 10.55 3.32 9.62
CA ASN A 176 11.71 2.63 9.09
C ASN A 176 11.99 1.41 9.99
N ILE A 177 12.02 0.22 9.41
CA ILE A 177 12.16 -1.06 10.11
C ILE A 177 13.49 -1.69 9.68
N GLU A 178 14.46 -1.72 10.58
CA GLU A 178 15.78 -2.28 10.34
C GLU A 178 15.77 -3.79 10.49
N CYS A 179 16.31 -4.50 9.51
CA CYS A 179 16.17 -5.93 9.38
C CYS A 179 17.52 -6.63 9.16
N LYS A 180 17.73 -7.76 9.84
CA LYS A 180 18.83 -8.69 9.58
C LYS A 180 18.29 -10.00 9.03
N LEU A 181 18.81 -10.39 7.86
CA LEU A 181 18.40 -11.60 7.16
C LEU A 181 18.74 -12.86 7.99
N VAL A 182 17.75 -13.73 8.19
CA VAL A 182 17.90 -15.02 8.86
C VAL A 182 17.97 -16.15 7.85
N LYS A 183 17.12 -16.11 6.81
CA LYS A 183 17.02 -17.19 5.82
C LYS A 183 16.51 -16.64 4.49
N SER A 184 17.04 -17.19 3.39
CA SER A 184 16.48 -17.05 2.05
C SER A 184 15.88 -18.38 1.61
N ILE A 185 14.67 -18.33 1.03
CA ILE A 185 13.92 -19.51 0.57
C ILE A 185 13.56 -19.29 -0.89
N PRO A 186 14.13 -20.05 -1.84
CA PRO A 186 13.76 -19.95 -3.24
C PRO A 186 12.36 -20.52 -3.47
N LEU A 187 11.51 -19.74 -4.17
CA LEU A 187 10.11 -20.08 -4.47
C LEU A 187 9.84 -20.18 -5.99
N GLY A 188 10.88 -20.17 -6.80
CA GLY A 188 10.79 -20.16 -8.25
C GLY A 188 11.01 -18.75 -8.81
N SER A 189 9.97 -17.96 -9.04
CA SER A 189 10.10 -16.60 -9.58
C SER A 189 10.66 -15.56 -8.58
N HIS A 190 10.58 -15.83 -7.29
CA HIS A 190 11.04 -14.97 -6.20
C HIS A 190 11.76 -15.82 -5.16
N ASP A 191 12.73 -15.19 -4.48
CA ASP A 191 13.27 -15.71 -3.24
C ASP A 191 12.61 -14.93 -2.07
N MET A 192 12.10 -15.66 -1.09
CA MET A 192 11.55 -15.09 0.13
C MET A 192 12.66 -14.92 1.16
N PHE A 193 12.96 -13.70 1.53
CA PHE A 193 13.88 -13.34 2.59
C PHE A 193 13.12 -13.25 3.91
N LEU A 194 13.45 -14.13 4.86
CA LEU A 194 12.99 -14.06 6.25
C LEU A 194 14.01 -13.29 7.07
N ALA A 195 13.59 -12.22 7.72
CA ALA A 195 14.48 -11.36 8.50
C ALA A 195 13.93 -11.09 9.90
N LYS A 196 14.84 -10.94 10.86
CA LYS A 196 14.55 -10.46 12.19
C LYS A 196 14.51 -8.94 12.16
N ILE A 197 13.50 -8.34 12.75
CA ILE A 197 13.42 -6.90 13.01
C ILE A 197 14.32 -6.60 14.20
N VAL A 198 15.29 -5.69 14.02
CA VAL A 198 16.30 -5.35 15.04
C VAL A 198 16.17 -3.93 15.58
N SER A 199 15.48 -3.04 14.85
CA SER A 199 15.11 -1.68 15.26
C SER A 199 13.91 -1.18 14.49
N VAL A 200 13.14 -0.26 15.06
CA VAL A 200 12.05 0.46 14.40
C VAL A 200 12.16 1.93 14.76
N GLN A 201 12.27 2.77 13.76
CA GLN A 201 12.25 4.23 13.92
C GLN A 201 10.92 4.76 13.40
N VAL A 202 10.31 5.69 14.15
CA VAL A 202 9.00 6.28 13.82
C VAL A 202 9.11 7.79 13.90
N SER A 203 8.64 8.47 12.86
CA SER A 203 8.62 9.92 12.81
C SER A 203 7.68 10.50 13.90
N ASP A 204 8.11 11.53 14.59
CA ASP A 204 7.30 12.23 15.60
C ASP A 204 5.95 12.73 15.03
N ASN A 205 5.92 13.09 13.74
CA ASN A 205 4.70 13.51 13.04
C ASN A 205 3.64 12.39 12.94
N ALA A 206 4.05 11.13 13.04
CA ALA A 206 3.16 9.97 13.01
C ALA A 206 2.73 9.49 14.41
N ILE A 207 3.12 10.23 15.48
CA ILE A 207 2.86 9.87 16.87
C ILE A 207 1.92 10.91 17.50
N ASP A 208 0.88 10.45 18.20
CA ASP A 208 -0.02 11.34 18.93
C ASP A 208 0.61 11.83 20.26
N LYS A 209 -0.04 12.84 20.90
CA LYS A 209 0.40 13.40 22.20
C LYS A 209 0.52 12.38 23.33
N LYS A 210 0.02 11.16 23.13
CA LYS A 210 0.11 10.05 24.10
C LYS A 210 1.18 9.02 23.73
N GLY A 211 2.03 9.33 22.74
CA GLY A 211 3.10 8.47 22.27
C GLY A 211 2.63 7.27 21.44
N ARG A 212 1.40 7.31 20.86
CA ARG A 212 0.87 6.20 20.06
C ARG A 212 1.00 6.50 18.57
N PHE A 213 1.48 5.51 17.83
CA PHE A 213 1.49 5.57 16.35
C PHE A 213 0.08 5.71 15.79
N ARG A 214 -0.08 6.62 14.85
CA ARG A 214 -1.35 6.95 14.19
C ARG A 214 -1.21 6.77 12.69
N VAL A 215 -1.81 5.72 12.18
CA VAL A 215 -1.80 5.39 10.74
C VAL A 215 -2.37 6.54 9.90
N GLU A 216 -3.37 7.23 10.43
CA GLU A 216 -4.03 8.37 9.77
C GLU A 216 -3.07 9.58 9.58
N LEU A 217 -2.05 9.71 10.45
CA LEU A 217 -1.02 10.76 10.35
C LEU A 217 0.15 10.32 9.45
N ALA A 218 0.32 9.02 9.28
CA ALA A 218 1.39 8.45 8.47
C ALA A 218 1.03 8.38 6.98
N GLU A 219 -0.24 8.57 6.60
CA GLU A 219 -0.74 8.60 5.20
C GLU A 219 -0.18 7.47 4.34
N VAL A 220 -0.20 6.23 4.88
CA VAL A 220 0.45 5.09 4.25
C VAL A 220 -0.28 4.61 2.99
N LEU A 221 0.48 3.96 2.08
CA LEU A 221 -0.02 3.41 0.83
C LEU A 221 -0.35 1.92 0.94
N GLY A 222 -1.39 1.52 0.21
CA GLY A 222 -1.68 0.12 -0.13
C GLY A 222 -1.48 -0.14 -1.62
N TYR A 223 -1.27 -1.41 -1.99
CA TYR A 223 -1.15 -1.88 -3.36
C TYR A 223 -2.21 -2.94 -3.67
N ALA A 224 -2.93 -2.75 -4.77
CA ALA A 224 -3.94 -3.68 -5.22
C ALA A 224 -3.92 -3.77 -6.75
N HIS A 225 -3.63 -4.96 -7.31
CA HIS A 225 -3.73 -5.22 -8.76
C HIS A 225 -3.05 -4.23 -9.70
N GLY A 226 -1.84 -3.76 -9.36
CA GLY A 226 -1.11 -2.80 -10.19
C GLY A 226 -1.44 -1.35 -9.88
N GLU A 227 -2.25 -1.07 -8.88
CA GLU A 227 -2.68 0.26 -8.48
C GLU A 227 -2.22 0.59 -7.07
N TYR A 228 -1.94 1.88 -6.82
CA TYR A 228 -1.63 2.41 -5.49
C TYR A 228 -2.87 3.06 -4.90
N HIS A 229 -3.17 2.76 -3.64
CA HIS A 229 -4.34 3.26 -2.92
C HIS A 229 -3.94 3.90 -1.61
N GLU A 230 -4.66 4.94 -1.23
CA GLU A 230 -4.59 5.52 0.12
C GLU A 230 -5.39 4.64 1.10
N LEU A 231 -4.89 4.48 2.35
CA LEU A 231 -5.70 3.91 3.41
C LEU A 231 -6.80 4.90 3.83
N GLY A 232 -8.05 4.45 3.75
CA GLY A 232 -9.19 5.25 4.16
C GLY A 232 -9.33 5.43 5.68
N HIS A 233 -10.50 5.91 6.12
CA HIS A 233 -10.79 6.17 7.53
C HIS A 233 -10.81 4.88 8.36
N ARG A 234 -10.40 4.99 9.64
CA ARG A 234 -10.51 3.91 10.59
C ARG A 234 -11.99 3.55 10.84
N ILE A 235 -12.37 2.31 10.53
CA ILE A 235 -13.74 1.80 10.70
C ILE A 235 -13.98 1.12 12.06
N GLY A 236 -12.93 0.78 12.81
CA GLY A 236 -13.04 0.14 14.11
C GLY A 236 -11.69 -0.03 14.78
N MET A 237 -11.70 -0.51 16.01
CA MET A 237 -10.52 -0.93 16.78
C MET A 237 -10.57 -2.42 17.04
N PHE A 238 -9.44 -3.10 17.10
CA PHE A 238 -9.39 -4.52 17.41
C PHE A 238 -10.24 -4.84 18.66
N GLY A 239 -11.12 -5.82 18.54
CA GLY A 239 -12.02 -6.24 19.60
C GLY A 239 -13.26 -5.35 19.83
N PHE A 240 -13.54 -4.36 18.95
CA PHE A 240 -14.70 -3.48 19.11
C PHE A 240 -16.06 -4.23 19.08
N SER A 241 -16.16 -5.30 18.29
CA SER A 241 -17.40 -6.08 18.10
C SER A 241 -17.81 -6.91 19.33
N VAL A 242 -16.87 -7.18 20.24
CA VAL A 242 -17.13 -7.99 21.46
C VAL A 242 -17.05 -7.16 22.74
N ARG A 243 -16.83 -5.85 22.64
CA ARG A 243 -16.84 -4.96 23.81
C ARG A 243 -18.26 -4.82 24.34
N LYS A 244 -18.48 -5.21 25.60
CA LYS A 244 -19.73 -4.91 26.29
C LYS A 244 -19.84 -3.38 26.42
N HIS A 245 -20.95 -2.82 25.94
CA HIS A 245 -21.30 -1.44 26.30
C HIS A 245 -21.53 -1.39 27.82
N LYS A 246 -20.70 -0.60 28.51
CA LYS A 246 -20.93 -0.26 29.92
C LYS A 246 -21.96 0.84 30.00
#